data_3b2660139615e109e33168cfe4655821
#
_entry.id   3b2660139615e109e33168cfe4655821
#
_cell.length_a   1.000
_cell.length_b   1.000
_cell.length_c   1.000
_cell.angle_alpha   90.00
_cell.angle_beta   90.00
_cell.angle_gamma   90.00
#
_symmetry.space_group_name_H-M   'P 1'
#
loop_
_entity.id
_entity.type
_entity.pdbx_description
1 polymer ?
#
loop_
_entity_poly.entity_id
_entity_poly.type
_entity_poly.pdbx_seq_one_letter_code
_entity_poly.pdbx_strand_id
1 'polypeptide(L)'
;HYPLRRQRQMCIRDRIEAGVDVVVVDTAHGHSDGVLKAVARIKQASNAVQIIAGNVATPEGAQALIDSGADAVKIGIGPGSICTTRVVAGVGVPQFTAVMETAAACRKAGVPAIADGGIRASGDMVKALAAGADAVMVGSMLAGTDEAPGEVFLYQGRSYKSYRGMGSLGAMARGSADRYFQQEIKDSLKLVPEGIEGRVGYKGPMAAVVHQLVGGLRAGMGYTGSADIEALQTQTKFRRITGAGLRESHVHDVAITREAPNYRQDG
;
A
#
# COMPACT_ATOMS: atom_id res chain seq x y z
N HIS A 1 -2.69 -30.82 5.91
CA HIS A 1 -2.55 -29.82 4.87
C HIS A 1 -3.71 -29.75 3.86
N TYR A 2 -4.44 -30.82 3.65
CA TYR A 2 -5.54 -30.90 2.67
C TYR A 2 -6.81 -30.12 3.05
N PRO A 3 -7.27 -30.05 4.32
CA PRO A 3 -8.53 -29.38 4.69
C PRO A 3 -8.49 -27.85 4.51
N LEU A 4 -7.39 -27.18 4.90
CA LEU A 4 -7.25 -25.72 4.80
C LEU A 4 -7.19 -25.23 3.35
N ARG A 5 -6.56 -25.99 2.45
CA ARG A 5 -6.54 -25.67 1.01
C ARG A 5 -7.95 -25.79 0.39
N ARG A 6 -8.73 -26.83 0.77
CA ARG A 6 -10.12 -26.99 0.33
C ARG A 6 -11.01 -25.83 0.82
N GLN A 7 -10.87 -25.44 2.08
CA GLN A 7 -11.66 -24.37 2.68
C GLN A 7 -11.39 -23.01 1.98
N ARG A 8 -10.12 -22.69 1.65
CA ARG A 8 -9.77 -21.48 0.89
C ARG A 8 -10.30 -21.50 -0.55
N GLN A 9 -10.30 -22.65 -1.21
CA GLN A 9 -10.88 -22.80 -2.54
C GLN A 9 -12.40 -22.65 -2.54
N MET A 10 -13.09 -23.16 -1.52
CA MET A 10 -14.53 -22.93 -1.32
C MET A 10 -14.80 -21.43 -1.15
N CYS A 11 -14.08 -20.74 -0.27
CA CYS A 11 -14.25 -19.30 -0.05
C CYS A 11 -14.09 -18.43 -1.31
N ILE A 12 -13.20 -18.80 -2.25
CA ILE A 12 -13.02 -18.06 -3.51
C ILE A 12 -14.22 -18.32 -4.43
N ARG A 13 -14.66 -19.57 -4.59
CA ARG A 13 -15.83 -19.91 -5.39
C ARG A 13 -17.10 -19.24 -4.88
N ASP A 14 -17.35 -19.31 -3.57
CA ASP A 14 -18.50 -18.68 -2.93
C ASP A 14 -18.54 -17.16 -3.20
N ARG A 15 -17.38 -16.48 -3.21
CA ARG A 15 -17.29 -15.05 -3.55
C ARG A 15 -17.58 -14.79 -5.01
N ILE A 16 -17.06 -15.63 -5.92
CA ILE A 16 -17.33 -15.53 -7.36
C ILE A 16 -18.81 -15.75 -7.62
N GLU A 17 -19.42 -16.77 -7.00
CA GLU A 17 -20.85 -17.06 -7.11
C GLU A 17 -21.73 -15.96 -6.52
N ALA A 18 -21.23 -15.25 -5.49
CA ALA A 18 -21.87 -14.06 -4.93
C ALA A 18 -21.75 -12.80 -5.81
N GLY A 19 -21.07 -12.88 -6.97
CA GLY A 19 -20.97 -11.79 -7.92
C GLY A 19 -19.93 -10.75 -7.57
N VAL A 20 -18.78 -11.12 -6.95
CA VAL A 20 -17.67 -10.18 -6.70
C VAL A 20 -17.03 -9.73 -8.02
N ASP A 21 -16.78 -8.43 -8.15
CA ASP A 21 -16.15 -7.86 -9.34
C ASP A 21 -14.61 -8.03 -9.31
N VAL A 22 -14.01 -7.87 -8.13
CA VAL A 22 -12.55 -7.87 -7.95
C VAL A 22 -12.13 -8.74 -6.77
N VAL A 23 -11.11 -9.56 -6.98
CA VAL A 23 -10.43 -10.33 -5.94
C VAL A 23 -8.99 -9.82 -5.78
N VAL A 24 -8.55 -9.63 -4.53
CA VAL A 24 -7.18 -9.23 -4.24
C VAL A 24 -6.39 -10.41 -3.69
N VAL A 25 -5.32 -10.80 -4.38
CA VAL A 25 -4.31 -11.74 -3.89
C VAL A 25 -3.19 -10.93 -3.26
N ASP A 26 -3.30 -10.70 -1.95
CA ASP A 26 -2.46 -9.76 -1.19
C ASP A 26 -1.51 -10.51 -0.24
N THR A 27 -0.21 -10.43 -0.51
CA THR A 27 0.84 -11.09 0.26
C THR A 27 2.04 -10.16 0.51
N ALA A 28 2.88 -10.51 1.47
CA ALA A 28 4.12 -9.79 1.73
C ALA A 28 5.12 -9.93 0.58
N HIS A 29 5.06 -11.03 -0.19
CA HIS A 29 5.90 -11.28 -1.35
C HIS A 29 5.12 -11.99 -2.47
N GLY A 30 4.68 -11.21 -3.46
CA GLY A 30 3.87 -11.68 -4.58
C GLY A 30 4.62 -12.55 -5.59
N HIS A 31 5.93 -12.35 -5.74
CA HIS A 31 6.77 -13.12 -6.66
C HIS A 31 7.17 -14.47 -6.03
N SER A 32 6.18 -15.28 -5.71
CA SER A 32 6.37 -16.63 -5.17
C SER A 32 5.43 -17.63 -5.85
N ASP A 33 5.90 -18.86 -6.00
CA ASP A 33 5.17 -19.96 -6.65
C ASP A 33 3.73 -20.13 -6.14
N GLY A 34 3.54 -20.00 -4.84
CA GLY A 34 2.21 -20.14 -4.21
C GLY A 34 1.24 -19.04 -4.66
N VAL A 35 1.73 -17.80 -4.79
CA VAL A 35 0.94 -16.66 -5.23
C VAL A 35 0.63 -16.75 -6.72
N LEU A 36 1.63 -17.03 -7.56
CA LEU A 36 1.46 -17.18 -9.01
C LEU A 36 0.42 -18.28 -9.32
N LYS A 37 0.53 -19.44 -8.67
CA LYS A 37 -0.44 -20.53 -8.79
C LYS A 37 -1.84 -20.15 -8.25
N ALA A 38 -1.93 -19.28 -7.25
CA ALA A 38 -3.22 -18.80 -6.74
C ALA A 38 -3.91 -17.88 -7.77
N VAL A 39 -3.18 -16.93 -8.33
CA VAL A 39 -3.67 -16.04 -9.41
C VAL A 39 -4.17 -16.87 -10.60
N ALA A 40 -3.34 -17.76 -11.13
CA ALA A 40 -3.71 -18.62 -12.26
C ALA A 40 -4.97 -19.45 -12.00
N ARG A 41 -5.11 -20.02 -10.81
CA ARG A 41 -6.31 -20.79 -10.44
C ARG A 41 -7.58 -19.95 -10.34
N ILE A 42 -7.49 -18.73 -9.83
CA ILE A 42 -8.64 -17.82 -9.77
C ILE A 42 -9.06 -17.44 -11.18
N LYS A 43 -8.10 -17.10 -12.05
CA LYS A 43 -8.36 -16.75 -13.44
C LYS A 43 -9.00 -17.91 -14.23
N GLN A 44 -8.54 -19.14 -13.99
CA GLN A 44 -9.15 -20.35 -14.56
C GLN A 44 -10.58 -20.62 -14.05
N ALA A 45 -10.87 -20.25 -12.79
CA ALA A 45 -12.20 -20.44 -12.21
C ALA A 45 -13.22 -19.41 -12.73
N SER A 46 -12.78 -18.20 -13.09
CA SER A 46 -13.63 -17.14 -13.65
C SER A 46 -12.79 -16.11 -14.42
N ASN A 47 -13.12 -15.92 -15.69
CA ASN A 47 -12.57 -14.84 -16.50
C ASN A 47 -13.29 -13.49 -16.30
N ALA A 48 -14.46 -13.49 -15.64
CA ALA A 48 -15.22 -12.26 -15.38
C ALA A 48 -14.67 -11.46 -14.19
N VAL A 49 -14.09 -12.16 -13.19
CA VAL A 49 -13.55 -11.52 -11.99
C VAL A 49 -12.17 -10.96 -12.28
N GLN A 50 -11.95 -9.69 -11.92
CA GLN A 50 -10.66 -9.03 -12.04
C GLN A 50 -9.77 -9.40 -10.83
N ILE A 51 -8.47 -9.56 -11.06
CA ILE A 51 -7.51 -9.98 -10.04
C ILE A 51 -6.46 -8.90 -9.85
N ILE A 52 -6.43 -8.30 -8.65
CA ILE A 52 -5.32 -7.49 -8.20
C ILE A 52 -4.35 -8.40 -7.47
N ALA A 53 -3.09 -8.46 -7.87
CA ALA A 53 -2.10 -9.31 -7.23
C ALA A 53 -0.88 -8.51 -6.73
N GLY A 54 -0.29 -8.94 -5.61
CA GLY A 54 0.90 -8.32 -5.02
C GLY A 54 1.26 -8.89 -3.64
N ASN A 55 2.27 -8.28 -3.00
CA ASN A 55 3.04 -7.14 -3.49
C ASN A 55 4.33 -7.59 -4.17
N VAL A 56 4.73 -6.80 -5.12
CA VAL A 56 6.03 -6.92 -5.79
C VAL A 56 6.74 -5.56 -5.79
N ALA A 57 8.04 -5.54 -6.07
CA ALA A 57 8.82 -4.31 -6.12
C ALA A 57 9.82 -4.28 -7.29
N THR A 58 9.72 -5.24 -8.20
CA THR A 58 10.60 -5.35 -9.38
C THR A 58 9.81 -5.63 -10.65
N PRO A 59 10.34 -5.24 -11.82
CA PRO A 59 9.72 -5.53 -13.12
C PRO A 59 9.48 -7.03 -13.36
N GLU A 60 10.42 -7.89 -12.94
CA GLU A 60 10.33 -9.34 -13.09
C GLU A 60 9.17 -9.92 -12.24
N GLY A 61 9.02 -9.41 -11.01
CA GLY A 61 7.90 -9.79 -10.16
C GLY A 61 6.55 -9.38 -10.73
N ALA A 62 6.45 -8.19 -11.31
CA ALA A 62 5.25 -7.74 -11.99
C ALA A 62 4.94 -8.60 -13.22
N GLN A 63 5.94 -8.87 -14.07
CA GLN A 63 5.76 -9.71 -15.25
C GLN A 63 5.28 -11.12 -14.87
N ALA A 64 5.85 -11.73 -13.83
CA ALA A 64 5.41 -13.05 -13.36
C ALA A 64 3.94 -13.07 -12.90
N LEU A 65 3.46 -12.01 -12.24
CA LEU A 65 2.05 -11.86 -11.86
C LEU A 65 1.14 -11.68 -13.09
N ILE A 66 1.56 -10.86 -14.04
CA ILE A 66 0.85 -10.60 -15.30
C ILE A 66 0.73 -11.89 -16.10
N ASP A 67 1.82 -12.63 -16.27
CA ASP A 67 1.85 -13.92 -17.00
C ASP A 67 0.96 -14.98 -16.30
N SER A 68 0.75 -14.84 -15.01
CA SER A 68 -0.17 -15.69 -14.24
C SER A 68 -1.65 -15.28 -14.35
N GLY A 69 -1.95 -14.14 -15.00
CA GLY A 69 -3.30 -13.66 -15.25
C GLY A 69 -3.78 -12.56 -14.28
N ALA A 70 -2.89 -11.82 -13.63
CA ALA A 70 -3.27 -10.64 -12.86
C ALA A 70 -3.75 -9.51 -13.78
N ASP A 71 -4.87 -8.89 -13.44
CA ASP A 71 -5.46 -7.76 -14.15
C ASP A 71 -4.95 -6.40 -13.60
N ALA A 72 -4.37 -6.38 -12.40
CA ALA A 72 -3.64 -5.24 -11.85
C ALA A 72 -2.54 -5.72 -10.90
N VAL A 73 -1.45 -4.94 -10.79
CA VAL A 73 -0.29 -5.27 -9.96
C VAL A 73 -0.16 -4.26 -8.81
N LYS A 74 -0.02 -4.77 -7.58
CA LYS A 74 0.19 -3.96 -6.39
C LYS A 74 1.68 -3.93 -6.02
N ILE A 75 2.25 -2.71 -5.94
CA ILE A 75 3.69 -2.45 -5.84
C ILE A 75 4.04 -1.91 -4.45
N GLY A 76 4.97 -2.57 -3.78
CA GLY A 76 5.53 -2.09 -2.52
C GLY A 76 5.93 -3.21 -1.57
N ILE A 77 7.23 -3.30 -1.26
CA ILE A 77 7.80 -4.21 -0.26
C ILE A 77 8.42 -3.40 0.87
N GLY A 78 7.75 -3.42 2.02
CA GLY A 78 8.21 -2.77 3.25
C GLY A 78 8.08 -1.25 3.34
N PRO A 79 7.28 -0.50 2.52
CA PRO A 79 7.19 0.95 2.64
C PRO A 79 6.20 1.44 3.70
N GLY A 80 5.37 0.58 4.27
CA GLY A 80 4.35 0.96 5.24
C GLY A 80 4.94 1.52 6.53
N SER A 81 4.30 2.53 7.12
CA SER A 81 4.77 3.20 8.34
C SER A 81 4.87 2.30 9.57
N ILE A 82 4.12 1.19 9.57
CA ILE A 82 4.10 0.18 10.65
C ILE A 82 4.79 -1.13 10.24
N CYS A 83 5.42 -1.16 9.06
CA CYS A 83 6.11 -2.32 8.53
C CYS A 83 7.57 -2.34 8.98
N THR A 84 8.04 -3.51 9.45
CA THR A 84 9.43 -3.71 9.87
C THR A 84 10.17 -4.74 8.99
N THR A 85 9.59 -5.19 7.90
CA THR A 85 10.18 -6.18 6.97
C THR A 85 11.60 -5.80 6.56
N ARG A 86 11.85 -4.53 6.23
CA ARG A 86 13.18 -4.06 5.80
C ARG A 86 14.24 -4.16 6.89
N VAL A 87 13.83 -4.10 8.17
CA VAL A 87 14.73 -4.21 9.33
C VAL A 87 14.87 -5.66 9.76
N VAL A 88 13.76 -6.39 9.84
CA VAL A 88 13.73 -7.77 10.35
C VAL A 88 14.24 -8.77 9.33
N ALA A 89 13.79 -8.66 8.08
CA ALA A 89 14.16 -9.57 7.00
C ALA A 89 15.30 -9.03 6.10
N GLY A 90 15.64 -7.73 6.20
CA GLY A 90 16.64 -7.10 5.35
C GLY A 90 16.21 -6.95 3.88
N VAL A 91 14.91 -7.10 3.59
CA VAL A 91 14.36 -7.12 2.23
C VAL A 91 13.44 -5.93 2.00
N GLY A 92 13.54 -5.32 0.84
CA GLY A 92 12.68 -4.22 0.40
C GLY A 92 13.36 -3.37 -0.67
N VAL A 93 12.56 -2.54 -1.34
CA VAL A 93 13.03 -1.58 -2.33
C VAL A 93 12.49 -0.19 -1.94
N PRO A 94 13.26 0.90 -2.07
CA PRO A 94 12.73 2.25 -1.87
C PRO A 94 11.49 2.45 -2.74
N GLN A 95 10.38 2.91 -2.15
CA GLN A 95 9.06 2.85 -2.78
C GLN A 95 8.99 3.61 -4.11
N PHE A 96 9.61 4.78 -4.18
CA PHE A 96 9.63 5.55 -5.41
C PHE A 96 10.33 4.80 -6.57
N THR A 97 11.48 4.17 -6.28
CA THR A 97 12.21 3.33 -7.24
C THR A 97 11.37 2.14 -7.66
N ALA A 98 10.76 1.43 -6.69
CA ALA A 98 9.91 0.29 -6.95
C ALA A 98 8.76 0.65 -7.89
N VAL A 99 8.07 1.79 -7.65
CA VAL A 99 6.97 2.24 -8.50
C VAL A 99 7.48 2.59 -9.89
N MET A 100 8.53 3.40 -10.01
CA MET A 100 9.05 3.87 -11.30
C MET A 100 9.47 2.71 -12.21
N GLU A 101 10.19 1.72 -11.68
CA GLU A 101 10.68 0.59 -12.46
C GLU A 101 9.57 -0.42 -12.77
N THR A 102 8.76 -0.75 -11.78
CA THR A 102 7.72 -1.79 -11.91
C THR A 102 6.53 -1.31 -12.73
N ALA A 103 6.08 -0.06 -12.55
CA ALA A 103 4.98 0.51 -13.32
C ALA A 103 5.32 0.62 -14.83
N ALA A 104 6.59 0.82 -15.18
CA ALA A 104 7.02 0.79 -16.58
C ALA A 104 6.78 -0.58 -17.23
N ALA A 105 7.02 -1.67 -16.52
CA ALA A 105 6.72 -3.02 -16.99
C ALA A 105 5.20 -3.26 -17.10
N CYS A 106 4.43 -2.84 -16.10
CA CYS A 106 2.97 -2.93 -16.11
C CYS A 106 2.37 -2.18 -17.30
N ARG A 107 2.81 -0.94 -17.56
CA ARG A 107 2.36 -0.13 -18.69
C ARG A 107 2.65 -0.80 -20.03
N LYS A 108 3.83 -1.39 -20.20
CA LYS A 108 4.19 -2.13 -21.42
C LYS A 108 3.25 -3.31 -21.68
N ALA A 109 2.75 -3.93 -20.63
CA ALA A 109 1.80 -5.04 -20.72
C ALA A 109 0.32 -4.58 -20.76
N GLY A 110 0.04 -3.27 -20.63
CA GLY A 110 -1.33 -2.75 -20.57
C GLY A 110 -2.06 -3.08 -19.26
N VAL A 111 -1.33 -3.35 -18.17
CA VAL A 111 -1.88 -3.75 -16.87
C VAL A 111 -1.70 -2.61 -15.87
N PRO A 112 -2.76 -2.17 -15.16
CA PRO A 112 -2.66 -1.10 -14.17
C PRO A 112 -1.72 -1.41 -13.01
N ALA A 113 -1.03 -0.38 -12.52
CA ALA A 113 -0.11 -0.41 -11.41
C ALA A 113 -0.65 0.36 -10.20
N ILE A 114 -0.65 -0.26 -9.02
CA ILE A 114 -1.11 0.34 -7.76
C ILE A 114 0.10 0.55 -6.84
N ALA A 115 0.44 1.79 -6.53
CA ALA A 115 1.50 2.12 -5.57
C ALA A 115 0.97 1.96 -4.13
N ASP A 116 1.44 0.92 -3.42
CA ASP A 116 0.97 0.58 -2.09
C ASP A 116 2.01 0.90 -1.01
N GLY A 117 1.69 1.88 -0.19
CA GLY A 117 2.49 2.31 0.95
C GLY A 117 3.51 3.42 0.66
N GLY A 118 4.06 3.99 1.72
CA GLY A 118 5.02 5.09 1.63
C GLY A 118 4.41 6.46 1.38
N ILE A 119 3.08 6.57 1.31
CA ILE A 119 2.36 7.84 1.12
C ILE A 119 2.11 8.48 2.49
N ARG A 120 2.78 9.60 2.77
CA ARG A 120 2.73 10.36 4.02
C ARG A 120 2.06 11.72 3.86
N ALA A 121 2.10 12.24 2.63
CA ALA A 121 1.50 13.50 2.24
C ALA A 121 0.93 13.41 0.82
N SER A 122 0.10 14.37 0.43
CA SER A 122 -0.42 14.46 -0.95
C SER A 122 0.68 14.54 -2.00
N GLY A 123 1.81 15.18 -1.70
CA GLY A 123 2.96 15.24 -2.59
C GLY A 123 3.59 13.86 -2.89
N ASP A 124 3.55 12.92 -1.94
CA ASP A 124 4.00 11.54 -2.19
C ASP A 124 3.06 10.83 -3.17
N MET A 125 1.74 11.07 -3.05
CA MET A 125 0.74 10.57 -3.99
C MET A 125 0.98 11.11 -5.41
N VAL A 126 1.21 12.43 -5.55
CA VAL A 126 1.54 13.06 -6.84
C VAL A 126 2.77 12.40 -7.46
N LYS A 127 3.83 12.19 -6.68
CA LYS A 127 5.06 11.55 -7.14
C LYS A 127 4.85 10.10 -7.56
N ALA A 128 4.05 9.33 -6.81
CA ALA A 128 3.74 7.94 -7.15
C ALA A 128 2.98 7.84 -8.48
N LEU A 129 1.96 8.70 -8.67
CA LEU A 129 1.23 8.76 -9.94
C LEU A 129 2.14 9.21 -11.08
N ALA A 130 2.90 10.30 -10.92
CA ALA A 130 3.85 10.77 -11.92
C ALA A 130 4.95 9.74 -12.26
N ALA A 131 5.31 8.85 -11.31
CA ALA A 131 6.24 7.75 -11.56
C ALA A 131 5.62 6.57 -12.35
N GLY A 132 4.33 6.63 -12.67
CA GLY A 132 3.66 5.68 -13.54
C GLY A 132 2.60 4.80 -12.86
N ALA A 133 2.32 4.99 -11.57
CA ALA A 133 1.20 4.31 -10.95
C ALA A 133 -0.15 4.87 -11.45
N ASP A 134 -1.15 4.01 -11.61
CA ASP A 134 -2.51 4.39 -12.01
C ASP A 134 -3.38 4.68 -10.78
N ALA A 135 -3.04 4.09 -9.65
CA ALA A 135 -3.69 4.30 -8.37
C ALA A 135 -2.69 4.25 -7.21
N VAL A 136 -3.09 4.78 -6.06
CA VAL A 136 -2.32 4.69 -4.81
C VAL A 136 -3.15 4.03 -3.72
N MET A 137 -2.50 3.20 -2.89
CA MET A 137 -3.08 2.66 -1.67
C MET A 137 -2.46 3.36 -0.47
N VAL A 138 -3.31 3.89 0.41
CA VAL A 138 -2.91 4.61 1.61
C VAL A 138 -3.39 3.88 2.87
N GLY A 139 -2.53 3.77 3.86
CA GLY A 139 -2.82 3.13 5.16
C GLY A 139 -2.91 4.17 6.28
N SER A 140 -1.76 4.60 6.81
CA SER A 140 -1.68 5.51 7.98
C SER A 140 -2.42 6.84 7.80
N MET A 141 -2.55 7.32 6.56
CA MET A 141 -3.28 8.55 6.29
C MET A 141 -4.77 8.44 6.62
N LEU A 142 -5.37 7.27 6.43
CA LEU A 142 -6.78 7.01 6.73
C LEU A 142 -7.00 6.28 8.06
N ALA A 143 -5.96 5.71 8.69
CA ALA A 143 -6.08 4.92 9.91
C ALA A 143 -6.65 5.70 11.11
N GLY A 144 -6.51 7.04 11.12
CA GLY A 144 -7.05 7.91 12.17
C GLY A 144 -8.44 8.47 11.90
N THR A 145 -9.10 8.06 10.82
CA THR A 145 -10.43 8.59 10.45
C THR A 145 -11.57 7.89 11.19
N ASP A 146 -12.74 8.48 11.18
CA ASP A 146 -13.95 7.92 11.82
C ASP A 146 -14.29 6.54 11.26
N GLU A 147 -14.16 6.37 9.94
CA GLU A 147 -14.52 5.16 9.22
C GLU A 147 -13.49 4.02 9.39
N ALA A 148 -12.27 4.33 9.84
CA ALA A 148 -11.28 3.30 10.15
C ALA A 148 -11.69 2.52 11.40
N PRO A 149 -11.43 1.20 11.49
CA PRO A 149 -11.73 0.42 12.68
C PRO A 149 -10.91 0.88 13.89
N GLY A 150 -11.40 0.60 15.09
CA GLY A 150 -10.80 0.96 16.37
C GLY A 150 -11.45 2.17 17.04
N GLU A 151 -11.30 2.23 18.35
CA GLU A 151 -11.87 3.28 19.18
C GLU A 151 -10.95 4.50 19.26
N VAL A 152 -11.55 5.68 19.44
CA VAL A 152 -10.83 6.91 19.74
C VAL A 152 -10.53 6.93 21.24
N PHE A 153 -9.28 7.20 21.60
CA PHE A 153 -8.85 7.34 22.98
C PHE A 153 -7.97 8.58 23.18
N LEU A 154 -8.01 9.11 24.41
CA LEU A 154 -7.20 10.26 24.80
C LEU A 154 -5.82 9.81 25.30
N TYR A 155 -4.79 10.48 24.83
CA TYR A 155 -3.44 10.34 25.33
C TYR A 155 -2.71 11.69 25.31
N GLN A 156 -2.20 12.11 26.46
CA GLN A 156 -1.50 13.41 26.63
C GLN A 156 -2.30 14.60 26.04
N GLY A 157 -3.62 14.62 26.29
CA GLY A 157 -4.50 15.71 25.85
C GLY A 157 -4.87 15.71 24.35
N ARG A 158 -4.46 14.68 23.60
CA ARG A 158 -4.81 14.53 22.18
C ARG A 158 -5.59 13.24 21.94
N SER A 159 -6.46 13.24 20.93
CA SER A 159 -7.22 12.07 20.51
C SER A 159 -6.42 11.22 19.51
N TYR A 160 -6.43 9.91 19.70
CA TYR A 160 -5.74 8.93 18.88
C TYR A 160 -6.64 7.75 18.55
N LYS A 161 -6.28 6.98 17.50
CA LYS A 161 -6.81 5.64 17.23
C LYS A 161 -5.66 4.63 17.22
N SER A 162 -5.96 3.41 17.65
CA SER A 162 -5.01 2.29 17.52
C SER A 162 -4.78 1.95 16.05
N TYR A 163 -3.54 1.69 15.70
CA TYR A 163 -3.14 1.30 14.35
C TYR A 163 -2.09 0.20 14.43
N ARG A 164 -2.27 -0.86 13.66
CA ARG A 164 -1.34 -1.98 13.66
C ARG A 164 -1.06 -2.50 12.26
N GLY A 165 0.17 -3.02 12.09
CA GLY A 165 0.56 -3.70 10.87
C GLY A 165 -0.05 -5.09 10.75
N MET A 166 -0.25 -5.55 9.53
CA MET A 166 -0.67 -6.92 9.23
C MET A 166 0.37 -7.96 9.73
N GLY A 167 1.65 -7.58 9.78
CA GLY A 167 2.74 -8.40 10.34
C GLY A 167 2.98 -8.21 11.84
N SER A 168 2.13 -7.48 12.57
CA SER A 168 2.22 -7.39 14.03
C SER A 168 1.76 -8.68 14.70
N LEU A 169 2.24 -8.95 15.91
CA LEU A 169 1.86 -10.16 16.67
C LEU A 169 0.35 -10.29 16.82
N GLY A 170 -0.34 -9.20 17.17
CA GLY A 170 -1.78 -9.21 17.35
C GLY A 170 -2.58 -9.41 16.05
N ALA A 171 -2.05 -8.99 14.89
CA ALA A 171 -2.67 -9.27 13.61
C ALA A 171 -2.40 -10.72 13.17
N MET A 172 -1.16 -11.20 13.32
CA MET A 172 -0.76 -12.57 12.97
C MET A 172 -1.54 -13.62 13.78
N ALA A 173 -1.72 -13.40 15.07
CA ALA A 173 -2.53 -14.26 15.94
C ALA A 173 -4.00 -14.32 15.52
N ARG A 174 -4.52 -13.34 14.78
CA ARG A 174 -5.90 -13.26 14.29
C ARG A 174 -6.06 -13.72 12.83
N GLY A 175 -5.01 -14.27 12.22
CA GLY A 175 -5.10 -14.93 10.91
C GLY A 175 -4.24 -14.33 9.79
N SER A 176 -3.51 -13.21 10.01
CA SER A 176 -2.64 -12.63 8.96
C SER A 176 -1.27 -13.31 8.84
N ALA A 177 -0.99 -14.34 9.64
CA ALA A 177 0.27 -15.08 9.59
C ALA A 177 0.54 -15.74 8.22
N ASP A 178 -0.52 -16.08 7.49
CA ASP A 178 -0.41 -16.65 6.13
C ASP A 178 0.17 -15.68 5.11
N ARG A 179 -0.05 -14.38 5.28
CA ARG A 179 0.53 -13.32 4.46
C ARG A 179 2.07 -13.32 4.52
N TYR A 180 2.63 -13.80 5.64
CA TYR A 180 4.07 -13.85 5.95
C TYR A 180 4.62 -15.28 5.94
N PHE A 181 3.91 -16.23 5.30
CA PHE A 181 4.32 -17.64 5.20
C PHE A 181 4.49 -18.35 6.55
N GLN A 182 3.83 -17.87 7.62
CA GLN A 182 3.93 -18.39 8.98
C GLN A 182 2.64 -19.06 9.47
N GLN A 183 1.75 -19.47 8.58
CA GLN A 183 0.44 -20.07 8.91
C GLN A 183 0.55 -21.41 9.66
N GLU A 184 1.69 -22.07 9.62
CA GLU A 184 1.92 -23.35 10.29
C GLU A 184 2.37 -23.18 11.75
N ILE A 185 2.78 -21.97 12.14
CA ILE A 185 3.23 -21.65 13.48
C ILE A 185 2.02 -21.42 14.37
N LYS A 186 1.71 -22.40 15.24
CA LYS A 186 0.57 -22.34 16.18
C LYS A 186 0.90 -21.59 17.47
N ASP A 187 2.15 -21.60 17.87
CA ASP A 187 2.63 -20.92 19.06
C ASP A 187 2.96 -19.47 18.73
N SER A 188 2.19 -18.53 19.28
CA SER A 188 2.38 -17.11 19.04
C SER A 188 3.75 -16.57 19.47
N LEU A 189 4.42 -17.24 20.42
CA LEU A 189 5.76 -16.89 20.87
C LEU A 189 6.87 -17.26 19.86
N LYS A 190 6.54 -18.10 18.87
CA LYS A 190 7.45 -18.51 17.79
C LYS A 190 7.23 -17.72 16.50
N LEU A 191 6.24 -16.86 16.46
CA LEU A 191 6.02 -15.95 15.32
C LEU A 191 7.16 -14.93 15.26
N VAL A 192 7.62 -14.64 14.04
CA VAL A 192 8.55 -13.55 13.75
C VAL A 192 7.77 -12.39 13.15
N PRO A 193 7.47 -11.35 13.93
CA PRO A 193 6.66 -10.24 13.43
C PRO A 193 7.46 -9.35 12.47
N GLU A 194 6.79 -8.90 11.42
CA GLU A 194 7.30 -7.91 10.45
C GLU A 194 6.47 -6.61 10.47
N GLY A 195 5.90 -6.28 11.61
CA GLY A 195 5.11 -5.08 11.83
C GLY A 195 4.91 -4.78 13.30
N ILE A 196 4.55 -3.55 13.59
CA ILE A 196 4.32 -3.05 14.94
C ILE A 196 2.84 -2.73 15.19
N GLU A 197 2.50 -2.56 16.45
CA GLU A 197 1.25 -1.96 16.93
C GLU A 197 1.57 -0.58 17.50
N GLY A 198 0.78 0.40 17.15
CA GLY A 198 0.97 1.79 17.55
C GLY A 198 -0.34 2.56 17.56
N ARG A 199 -0.22 3.86 17.54
CA ARG A 199 -1.35 4.79 17.45
C ARG A 199 -1.10 5.86 16.40
N VAL A 200 -2.18 6.37 15.83
CA VAL A 200 -2.17 7.52 14.91
C VAL A 200 -3.09 8.61 15.44
N GLY A 201 -2.76 9.86 15.17
CA GLY A 201 -3.63 10.98 15.53
C GLY A 201 -5.02 10.83 14.90
N TYR A 202 -6.06 11.09 15.69
CA TYR A 202 -7.43 11.15 15.20
C TYR A 202 -7.58 12.31 14.21
N LYS A 203 -8.28 12.07 13.09
CA LYS A 203 -8.39 13.00 11.96
C LYS A 203 -9.81 13.42 11.60
N GLY A 204 -10.82 12.89 12.31
CA GLY A 204 -12.22 13.09 11.94
C GLY A 204 -12.63 12.31 10.69
N PRO A 205 -13.63 12.78 9.93
CA PRO A 205 -14.18 12.05 8.81
C PRO A 205 -13.18 11.88 7.65
N MET A 206 -13.18 10.71 7.01
CA MET A 206 -12.33 10.37 5.87
C MET A 206 -12.46 11.38 4.73
N ALA A 207 -13.67 11.89 4.49
CA ALA A 207 -13.93 12.87 3.44
C ALA A 207 -13.02 14.11 3.54
N ALA A 208 -12.73 14.59 4.75
CA ALA A 208 -11.83 15.72 4.97
C ALA A 208 -10.38 15.39 4.57
N VAL A 209 -9.91 14.18 4.89
CA VAL A 209 -8.57 13.71 4.52
C VAL A 209 -8.45 13.54 3.01
N VAL A 210 -9.44 12.90 2.38
CA VAL A 210 -9.48 12.69 0.92
C VAL A 210 -9.54 14.03 0.18
N HIS A 211 -10.31 15.01 0.68
CA HIS A 211 -10.34 16.35 0.12
C HIS A 211 -8.94 16.99 0.07
N GLN A 212 -8.17 16.90 1.16
CA GLN A 212 -6.80 17.44 1.19
C GLN A 212 -5.86 16.69 0.23
N LEU A 213 -5.99 15.36 0.13
CA LEU A 213 -5.20 14.55 -0.80
C LEU A 213 -5.48 14.92 -2.26
N VAL A 214 -6.74 14.99 -2.65
CA VAL A 214 -7.17 15.37 -4.01
C VAL A 214 -6.80 16.81 -4.31
N GLY A 215 -6.95 17.73 -3.34
CA GLY A 215 -6.51 19.12 -3.47
C GLY A 215 -5.01 19.23 -3.75
N GLY A 216 -4.18 18.46 -3.02
CA GLY A 216 -2.74 18.39 -3.26
C GLY A 216 -2.38 17.80 -4.62
N LEU A 217 -3.11 16.78 -5.08
CA LEU A 217 -2.94 16.23 -6.44
C LEU A 217 -3.24 17.28 -7.50
N ARG A 218 -4.38 17.96 -7.41
CA ARG A 218 -4.76 19.03 -8.34
C ARG A 218 -3.74 20.17 -8.37
N ALA A 219 -3.20 20.54 -7.19
CA ALA A 219 -2.14 21.54 -7.12
C ALA A 219 -0.87 21.06 -7.85
N GLY A 220 -0.44 19.82 -7.62
CA GLY A 220 0.71 19.20 -8.31
C GLY A 220 0.53 19.14 -9.82
N MET A 221 -0.66 18.76 -10.29
CA MET A 221 -1.00 18.78 -11.72
C MET A 221 -0.98 20.21 -12.29
N GLY A 222 -1.50 21.19 -11.54
CA GLY A 222 -1.46 22.59 -11.94
C GLY A 222 -0.04 23.12 -12.09
N TYR A 223 0.85 22.85 -11.13
CA TYR A 223 2.26 23.26 -11.21
C TYR A 223 3.02 22.63 -12.36
N THR A 224 2.66 21.42 -12.77
CA THR A 224 3.32 20.67 -13.87
C THR A 224 2.63 20.89 -15.22
N GLY A 225 1.50 21.61 -15.28
CA GLY A 225 0.72 21.80 -16.50
C GLY A 225 0.05 20.52 -17.01
N SER A 226 -0.16 19.53 -16.13
CA SER A 226 -0.74 18.24 -16.48
C SER A 226 -2.27 18.30 -16.45
N ALA A 227 -2.91 18.11 -17.59
CA ALA A 227 -4.38 18.16 -17.72
C ALA A 227 -5.07 16.94 -17.10
N ASP A 228 -4.40 15.79 -17.12
CA ASP A 228 -4.87 14.49 -16.62
C ASP A 228 -3.72 13.67 -16.04
N ILE A 229 -4.02 12.46 -15.56
CA ILE A 229 -3.02 11.56 -14.97
C ILE A 229 -2.03 11.06 -16.02
N GLU A 230 -2.46 10.82 -17.25
CA GLU A 230 -1.57 10.39 -18.32
C GLU A 230 -0.52 11.47 -18.64
N ALA A 231 -0.93 12.73 -18.73
CA ALA A 231 -0.03 13.86 -18.88
C ALA A 231 0.95 13.96 -17.69
N LEU A 232 0.46 13.78 -16.46
CA LEU A 232 1.30 13.75 -15.26
C LEU A 232 2.36 12.64 -15.33
N GLN A 233 2.01 11.46 -15.83
CA GLN A 233 2.91 10.31 -15.96
C GLN A 233 3.94 10.48 -17.07
N THR A 234 3.59 11.13 -18.19
CA THR A 234 4.39 11.14 -19.42
C THR A 234 5.18 12.43 -19.63
N GLN A 235 4.71 13.55 -19.10
CA GLN A 235 5.28 14.88 -19.38
C GLN A 235 6.11 15.44 -18.23
N THR A 236 6.02 14.86 -17.03
CA THR A 236 6.75 15.37 -15.86
C THR A 236 8.17 14.81 -15.78
N LYS A 237 9.03 15.54 -15.07
CA LYS A 237 10.43 15.14 -14.85
C LYS A 237 10.77 15.24 -13.37
N PHE A 238 11.47 14.24 -12.87
CA PHE A 238 11.98 14.23 -11.51
C PHE A 238 13.37 14.85 -11.40
N ARG A 239 13.66 15.44 -10.24
CA ARG A 239 15.00 15.88 -9.84
C ARG A 239 15.41 15.12 -8.59
N ARG A 240 16.62 14.57 -8.61
CA ARG A 240 17.22 14.00 -7.41
C ARG A 240 17.69 15.14 -6.50
N ILE A 241 17.36 15.04 -5.23
CA ILE A 241 17.78 16.00 -4.21
C ILE A 241 18.65 15.29 -3.17
N THR A 242 19.42 16.07 -2.41
CA THR A 242 20.20 15.60 -1.26
C THR A 242 19.37 15.65 0.02
N GLY A 243 19.90 15.15 1.14
CA GLY A 243 19.29 15.35 2.45
C GLY A 243 19.18 16.83 2.85
N ALA A 244 20.06 17.70 2.36
CA ALA A 244 19.94 19.15 2.53
C ALA A 244 18.75 19.72 1.77
N GLY A 245 18.55 19.31 0.50
CA GLY A 245 17.38 19.69 -0.29
C GLY A 245 16.08 19.14 0.27
N LEU A 246 16.12 17.97 0.94
CA LEU A 246 14.94 17.46 1.65
C LEU A 246 14.57 18.35 2.85
N ARG A 247 15.53 18.81 3.64
CA ARG A 247 15.28 19.77 4.74
C ARG A 247 14.74 21.09 4.23
N GLU A 248 15.30 21.64 3.15
CA GLU A 248 14.80 22.84 2.48
C GLU A 248 13.35 22.69 1.99
N SER A 249 12.95 21.48 1.59
CA SER A 249 11.59 21.19 1.11
C SER A 249 10.53 21.19 2.22
N HIS A 250 10.94 21.12 3.48
CA HIS A 250 10.07 21.25 4.65
C HIS A 250 10.10 22.66 5.22
N VAL A 251 9.13 22.99 6.04
CA VAL A 251 9.15 24.25 6.81
C VAL A 251 10.44 24.31 7.64
N HIS A 252 11.21 25.37 7.49
CA HIS A 252 12.49 25.57 8.18
C HIS A 252 12.64 27.02 8.63
N ASP A 253 13.49 27.25 9.63
CA ASP A 253 13.83 28.56 10.20
C ASP A 253 12.64 29.39 10.75
N VAL A 254 11.50 28.73 11.01
CA VAL A 254 10.31 29.33 11.64
C VAL A 254 9.69 28.35 12.64
N ALA A 255 9.06 28.87 13.69
CA ALA A 255 8.26 28.10 14.62
C ALA A 255 6.81 28.05 14.11
N ILE A 256 6.24 26.86 13.99
CA ILE A 256 4.84 26.69 13.61
C ILE A 256 3.96 27.10 14.79
N THR A 257 3.18 28.16 14.64
CA THR A 257 2.21 28.60 15.64
C THR A 257 0.80 28.06 15.39
N ARG A 258 0.53 27.66 14.13
CA ARG A 258 -0.73 27.02 13.71
C ARG A 258 -0.44 25.99 12.63
N GLU A 259 -0.76 24.72 12.89
CA GLU A 259 -0.64 23.64 11.90
C GLU A 259 -1.63 23.82 10.74
N ALA A 260 -1.20 23.44 9.54
CA ALA A 260 -2.09 23.31 8.39
C ALA A 260 -2.77 21.93 8.40
N PRO A 261 -4.00 21.79 7.83
CA PRO A 261 -4.70 20.50 7.80
C PRO A 261 -3.92 19.38 7.11
N ASN A 262 -3.08 19.74 6.15
CA ASN A 262 -2.30 18.84 5.29
C ASN A 262 -0.79 18.84 5.60
N TYR A 263 -0.35 19.59 6.60
CA TYR A 263 1.04 19.64 7.07
C TYR A 263 1.08 19.69 8.60
N ARG A 264 1.61 18.64 9.20
CA ARG A 264 1.83 18.55 10.65
C ARG A 264 3.31 18.21 10.86
N GLN A 265 3.92 18.83 11.85
CA GLN A 265 5.20 18.34 12.36
C GLN A 265 4.89 17.13 13.26
N ASP A 266 5.27 15.95 12.78
CA ASP A 266 5.33 14.79 13.65
C ASP A 266 6.50 15.00 14.61
N GLY A 267 6.16 15.14 15.91
CA GLY A 267 7.09 15.28 17.03
C GLY A 267 7.81 13.97 17.33
#